data_45599347a09dd71f5c0c09403e466e5c
#
_entry.id   45599347a09dd71f5c0c09403e466e5c
#
_cell.length_a   1.000
_cell.length_b   1.000
_cell.length_c   1.000
_cell.angle_alpha   90.00
_cell.angle_beta   90.00
_cell.angle_gamma   90.00
#
_symmetry.space_group_name_H-M   'P 1'
#
loop_
_entity.id
_entity.type
_entity.pdbx_description
1 polymer ?
#
loop_
_entity_poly.entity_id
_entity_poly.type
_entity_poly.pdbx_seq_one_letter_code
_entity_poly.pdbx_strand_id
1 'polypeptide(L)'
;MVREIVSNPYLCLYISWGFFKVAICDRNACNNYRRTQMEKLVTSNDQLVYNAFSFAVAAMAISFVYYLVSRSRVSPAYRSAVTMSAMICGIAAYHYWRMFSNFADGAPWNEGYRYADWLLTVPLLVAELVVVSGVAKEKASGLTTKLAVAALLMIATGYPGEIAESGSNASMIWFAISMVFFVYILWNLFAGEVGQALKGQSGEIGKKLNNLRYVLLVTWSVYPIAYLLGDSESFLAKAIGLEAMDSSTLIQVGYTIADVLAKPGYGLLILGIAIARSKAEGYKEA
;
A
#
# COMPACT_ATOMS: atom_id res chain seq x y z
N MET A 1 19.04 37.04 21.90
CA MET A 1 18.14 36.13 21.21
C MET A 1 17.65 34.98 22.11
N VAL A 2 17.80 35.00 23.40
CA VAL A 2 17.34 33.96 24.37
C VAL A 2 16.29 34.52 25.35
N ARG A 3 15.99 35.83 25.35
CA ARG A 3 15.03 36.44 26.29
C ARG A 3 13.58 36.54 25.83
N GLU A 4 13.28 36.35 24.53
CA GLU A 4 11.89 36.35 24.02
C GLU A 4 11.21 34.96 24.01
N ILE A 5 11.94 33.92 24.35
CA ILE A 5 11.44 32.52 24.33
C ILE A 5 10.65 32.19 25.61
N VAL A 6 10.76 32.99 26.68
CA VAL A 6 10.21 32.68 28.03
C VAL A 6 8.78 33.21 28.24
N SER A 7 8.21 33.97 27.33
CA SER A 7 6.89 34.57 27.51
C SER A 7 5.75 33.94 26.74
N ASN A 8 5.98 32.83 26.02
CA ASN A 8 4.91 32.11 25.33
C ASN A 8 4.51 30.89 26.14
N PRO A 9 3.31 30.86 26.78
CA PRO A 9 2.83 29.73 27.58
C PRO A 9 2.55 28.45 26.76
N TYR A 10 2.77 28.47 25.44
CA TYR A 10 2.54 27.36 24.52
C TYR A 10 3.84 26.77 23.95
N LEU A 11 5.01 27.10 24.51
CA LEU A 11 6.28 26.60 24.01
C LEU A 11 6.52 25.15 24.48
N CYS A 12 6.11 24.19 23.68
CA CYS A 12 6.62 22.81 23.73
C CYS A 12 7.95 22.75 22.98
N LEU A 13 9.05 22.50 23.69
CA LEU A 13 10.33 22.21 23.05
C LEU A 13 10.27 20.79 22.47
N TYR A 14 10.14 20.69 21.15
CA TYR A 14 10.26 19.42 20.45
C TYR A 14 11.75 19.16 20.13
N ILE A 15 12.32 18.15 20.78
CA ILE A 15 13.61 17.61 20.36
C ILE A 15 13.30 16.37 19.54
N SER A 16 13.48 16.51 18.22
CA SER A 16 13.35 15.39 17.29
C SER A 16 14.74 14.84 16.99
N TRP A 17 15.03 13.64 17.49
CA TRP A 17 16.22 12.86 17.12
C TRP A 17 15.74 11.57 16.48
N GLY A 18 15.78 11.50 15.15
CA GLY A 18 15.38 10.31 14.41
C GLY A 18 13.96 9.84 14.73
N PHE A 19 13.81 8.62 15.24
CA PHE A 19 12.52 7.99 15.57
C PHE A 19 11.94 8.39 16.95
N PHE A 20 12.65 9.18 17.75
CA PHE A 20 12.19 9.60 19.08
C PHE A 20 11.86 11.09 19.10
N LYS A 21 10.58 11.39 19.38
CA LYS A 21 10.14 12.74 19.72
C LYS A 21 10.03 12.83 21.25
N VAL A 22 10.89 13.61 21.89
CA VAL A 22 10.76 13.95 23.30
C VAL A 22 10.23 15.38 23.39
N ALA A 23 9.01 15.52 23.90
CA ALA A 23 8.44 16.81 24.23
C ALA A 23 8.66 17.06 25.72
N ILE A 24 9.43 18.10 26.05
CA ILE A 24 9.49 18.64 27.42
C ILE A 24 8.44 19.73 27.49
N CYS A 25 7.27 19.38 27.99
CA CYS A 25 6.15 20.31 28.17
C CYS A 25 5.92 20.53 29.66
N ASP A 26 5.50 21.75 30.01
CA ASP A 26 4.77 21.95 31.26
C ASP A 26 3.54 21.03 31.30
N ARG A 27 3.24 20.48 32.47
CA ARG A 27 2.17 19.49 32.67
C ARG A 27 0.81 20.01 32.19
N ASN A 28 0.54 21.30 32.30
CA ASN A 28 -0.70 21.94 31.84
C ASN A 28 -0.73 22.08 30.30
N ALA A 29 0.39 22.42 29.68
CA ALA A 29 0.52 22.48 28.21
C ALA A 29 0.39 21.08 27.60
N CYS A 30 0.98 20.07 28.22
CA CYS A 30 0.83 18.67 27.80
C CYS A 30 -0.61 18.16 27.93
N ASN A 31 -1.30 18.50 29.01
CA ASN A 31 -2.69 18.14 29.24
C ASN A 31 -3.63 18.88 28.26
N ASN A 32 -3.40 20.17 27.99
CA ASN A 32 -4.18 20.91 26.99
C ASN A 32 -3.92 20.37 25.59
N TYR A 33 -2.68 20.09 25.22
CA TYR A 33 -2.35 19.47 23.93
C TYR A 33 -3.03 18.09 23.79
N ARG A 34 -2.95 17.25 24.82
CA ARG A 34 -3.60 15.94 24.86
C ARG A 34 -5.13 16.06 24.78
N ARG A 35 -5.72 17.05 25.47
CA ARG A 35 -7.15 17.34 25.42
C ARG A 35 -7.60 17.81 24.04
N THR A 36 -6.85 18.73 23.41
CA THR A 36 -7.11 19.20 22.04
C THR A 36 -6.96 18.08 21.01
N GLN A 37 -6.02 17.16 21.20
CA GLN A 37 -5.87 15.99 20.32
C GLN A 37 -7.02 14.98 20.52
N MET A 38 -7.48 14.75 21.76
CA MET A 38 -8.64 13.90 21.99
C MET A 38 -9.96 14.53 21.48
N GLU A 39 -10.06 15.86 21.53
CA GLU A 39 -11.21 16.59 20.95
C GLU A 39 -11.24 16.52 19.41
N LYS A 40 -10.12 16.29 18.74
CA LYS A 40 -10.04 16.13 17.27
C LYS A 40 -10.44 14.73 16.78
N LEU A 41 -10.36 13.70 17.63
CA LEU A 41 -10.85 12.35 17.32
C LEU A 41 -12.30 12.15 17.77
N VAL A 42 -13.11 13.20 17.66
CA VAL A 42 -14.48 13.22 18.25
C VAL A 42 -15.51 12.55 17.36
N THR A 43 -15.27 12.49 16.05
CA THR A 43 -16.22 11.85 15.14
C THR A 43 -15.99 10.34 15.05
N SER A 44 -17.04 9.57 14.81
CA SER A 44 -16.95 8.13 14.53
C SER A 44 -16.07 7.85 13.30
N ASN A 45 -16.05 8.76 12.34
CA ASN A 45 -15.25 8.67 11.11
C ASN A 45 -13.76 8.82 11.40
N ASP A 46 -13.37 9.79 12.24
CA ASP A 46 -11.96 9.97 12.62
C ASP A 46 -11.43 8.75 13.39
N GLN A 47 -12.25 8.19 14.30
CA GLN A 47 -11.89 6.97 15.02
C GLN A 47 -11.73 5.78 14.08
N LEU A 48 -12.57 5.67 13.07
CA LEU A 48 -12.49 4.59 12.07
C LEU A 48 -11.19 4.68 11.26
N VAL A 49 -10.82 5.86 10.78
CA VAL A 49 -9.57 6.07 10.04
C VAL A 49 -8.35 5.81 10.93
N TYR A 50 -8.36 6.33 12.17
CA TYR A 50 -7.31 6.10 13.15
C TYR A 50 -7.09 4.60 13.42
N ASN A 51 -8.17 3.87 13.66
CA ASN A 51 -8.11 2.44 13.93
C ASN A 51 -7.67 1.65 12.69
N ALA A 52 -8.12 2.04 11.49
CA ALA A 52 -7.71 1.42 10.23
C ALA A 52 -6.20 1.57 9.99
N PHE A 53 -5.64 2.76 10.20
CA PHE A 53 -4.20 2.98 10.05
C PHE A 53 -3.40 2.21 11.12
N SER A 54 -3.84 2.22 12.38
CA SER A 54 -3.22 1.45 13.45
C SER A 54 -3.19 -0.05 13.13
N PHE A 55 -4.31 -0.58 12.64
CA PHE A 55 -4.41 -1.97 12.19
C PHE A 55 -3.45 -2.26 11.03
N ALA A 56 -3.38 -1.36 10.03
CA ALA A 56 -2.48 -1.54 8.90
C ALA A 56 -1.00 -1.57 9.32
N VAL A 57 -0.58 -0.65 10.21
CA VAL A 57 0.79 -0.65 10.76
C VAL A 57 1.11 -2.00 11.39
N ALA A 58 0.22 -2.51 12.26
CA ALA A 58 0.43 -3.80 12.92
C ALA A 58 0.47 -4.96 11.91
N ALA A 59 -0.49 -5.02 10.96
CA ALA A 59 -0.55 -6.06 9.95
C ALA A 59 0.68 -6.07 9.05
N MET A 60 1.15 -4.90 8.59
CA MET A 60 2.34 -4.76 7.76
C MET A 60 3.61 -5.15 8.52
N ALA A 61 3.78 -4.65 9.75
CA ALA A 61 4.97 -4.92 10.56
C ALA A 61 5.13 -6.41 10.91
N ILE A 62 4.06 -7.08 11.34
CA ILE A 62 4.13 -8.51 11.64
C ILE A 62 4.35 -9.34 10.38
N SER A 63 3.75 -8.96 9.25
CA SER A 63 3.92 -9.65 7.97
C SER A 63 5.35 -9.51 7.44
N PHE A 64 5.97 -8.34 7.60
CA PHE A 64 7.39 -8.14 7.30
C PHE A 64 8.27 -9.16 8.03
N VAL A 65 8.12 -9.27 9.36
CA VAL A 65 8.86 -10.25 10.17
C VAL A 65 8.55 -11.68 9.75
N TYR A 66 7.27 -12.00 9.57
CA TYR A 66 6.82 -13.34 9.19
C TYR A 66 7.43 -13.81 7.86
N TYR A 67 7.46 -12.94 6.84
CA TYR A 67 8.06 -13.31 5.55
C TYR A 67 9.58 -13.41 5.61
N LEU A 68 10.24 -12.55 6.40
CA LEU A 68 11.69 -12.67 6.60
C LEU A 68 12.08 -14.03 7.19
N VAL A 69 11.39 -14.47 8.22
CA VAL A 69 11.69 -15.77 8.86
C VAL A 69 11.23 -16.96 8.01
N SER A 70 10.23 -16.77 7.16
CA SER A 70 9.69 -17.82 6.28
C SER A 70 10.52 -18.10 5.03
N ARG A 71 11.58 -17.32 4.76
CA ARG A 71 12.46 -17.50 3.58
C ARG A 71 13.13 -18.87 3.54
N SER A 72 13.47 -19.47 4.68
CA SER A 72 14.08 -20.78 4.78
C SER A 72 13.15 -21.92 4.39
N ARG A 73 11.83 -21.71 4.44
CA ARG A 73 10.79 -22.69 4.14
C ARG A 73 10.62 -22.98 2.65
N VAL A 74 11.28 -22.22 1.79
CA VAL A 74 11.19 -22.36 0.34
C VAL A 74 12.54 -22.60 -0.29
N SER A 75 12.55 -23.28 -1.46
CA SER A 75 13.79 -23.52 -2.22
C SER A 75 14.44 -22.18 -2.63
N PRO A 76 15.76 -22.18 -2.86
CA PRO A 76 16.49 -20.97 -3.26
C PRO A 76 15.86 -20.25 -4.46
N ALA A 77 15.19 -20.98 -5.37
CA ALA A 77 14.54 -20.43 -6.55
C ALA A 77 13.41 -19.44 -6.23
N TYR A 78 12.73 -19.60 -5.09
CA TYR A 78 11.58 -18.79 -4.69
C TYR A 78 11.86 -17.83 -3.53
N ARG A 79 13.07 -17.86 -2.96
CA ARG A 79 13.43 -16.98 -1.82
C ARG A 79 13.36 -15.50 -2.16
N SER A 80 13.63 -15.12 -3.41
CA SER A 80 13.50 -13.74 -3.85
C SER A 80 12.05 -13.24 -3.77
N ALA A 81 11.06 -14.06 -4.16
CA ALA A 81 9.66 -13.67 -4.03
C ALA A 81 9.27 -13.42 -2.57
N VAL A 82 9.57 -14.35 -1.67
CA VAL A 82 9.27 -14.19 -0.23
C VAL A 82 10.01 -13.00 0.39
N THR A 83 11.23 -12.71 -0.11
CA THR A 83 11.98 -11.51 0.31
C THR A 83 11.29 -10.24 -0.17
N MET A 84 10.78 -10.21 -1.41
CA MET A 84 10.04 -9.07 -1.93
C MET A 84 8.75 -8.85 -1.14
N SER A 85 7.99 -9.91 -0.77
CA SER A 85 6.84 -9.78 0.14
C SER A 85 7.22 -9.14 1.48
N ALA A 86 8.38 -9.52 2.05
CA ALA A 86 8.87 -8.87 3.27
C ALA A 86 9.21 -7.39 3.02
N MET A 87 9.94 -7.06 1.97
CA MET A 87 10.29 -5.66 1.64
C MET A 87 9.04 -4.80 1.44
N ILE A 88 8.04 -5.30 0.70
CA ILE A 88 6.77 -4.64 0.46
C ILE A 88 6.09 -4.30 1.79
N CYS A 89 5.96 -5.29 2.69
CA CYS A 89 5.33 -5.07 3.99
C CYS A 89 6.14 -4.12 4.88
N GLY A 90 7.48 -4.18 4.86
CA GLY A 90 8.34 -3.28 5.63
C GLY A 90 8.24 -1.82 5.16
N ILE A 91 8.24 -1.59 3.84
CA ILE A 91 8.06 -0.26 3.24
C ILE A 91 6.68 0.29 3.61
N ALA A 92 5.62 -0.53 3.43
CA ALA A 92 4.26 -0.14 3.74
C ALA A 92 4.07 0.14 5.24
N ALA A 93 4.66 -0.66 6.14
CA ALA A 93 4.63 -0.41 7.58
C ALA A 93 5.17 0.97 7.94
N TYR A 94 6.29 1.39 7.32
CA TYR A 94 6.86 2.72 7.52
C TYR A 94 5.93 3.84 7.04
N HIS A 95 5.37 3.72 5.83
CA HIS A 95 4.50 4.77 5.28
C HIS A 95 3.16 4.84 6.03
N TYR A 96 2.56 3.71 6.41
CA TYR A 96 1.37 3.68 7.26
C TYR A 96 1.63 4.25 8.66
N TRP A 97 2.81 4.00 9.23
CA TRP A 97 3.22 4.67 10.46
C TRP A 97 3.29 6.19 10.32
N ARG A 98 3.80 6.68 9.19
CA ARG A 98 3.85 8.12 8.90
C ARG A 98 2.44 8.71 8.75
N MET A 99 1.55 8.05 8.02
CA MET A 99 0.16 8.47 7.87
C MET A 99 -0.58 8.45 9.20
N PHE A 100 -0.44 7.36 9.98
CA PHE A 100 -1.00 7.22 11.30
C PHE A 100 -0.56 8.35 12.25
N SER A 101 0.75 8.63 12.33
CA SER A 101 1.29 9.69 13.17
C SER A 101 0.78 11.07 12.74
N ASN A 102 0.78 11.38 11.45
CA ASN A 102 0.28 12.65 10.95
C ASN A 102 -1.20 12.84 11.24
N PHE A 103 -2.00 11.80 11.04
CA PHE A 103 -3.43 11.83 11.35
C PHE A 103 -3.67 12.03 12.86
N ALA A 104 -2.95 11.29 13.72
CA ALA A 104 -3.02 11.44 15.17
C ALA A 104 -2.60 12.83 15.65
N ASP A 105 -1.58 13.43 15.01
CA ASP A 105 -1.12 14.79 15.30
C ASP A 105 -2.03 15.88 14.69
N GLY A 106 -3.07 15.52 13.94
CA GLY A 106 -3.97 16.45 13.24
C GLY A 106 -3.25 17.27 12.18
N ALA A 107 -2.16 16.75 11.62
CA ALA A 107 -1.45 17.37 10.52
C ALA A 107 -2.28 17.36 9.23
N PRO A 108 -2.05 18.31 8.30
CA PRO A 108 -2.69 18.29 7.00
C PRO A 108 -2.46 16.96 6.29
N TRP A 109 -3.49 16.49 5.58
CA TRP A 109 -3.42 15.28 4.81
C TRP A 109 -2.38 15.38 3.68
N ASN A 110 -1.59 14.33 3.48
CA ASN A 110 -0.56 14.28 2.45
C ASN A 110 -0.56 12.91 1.74
N GLU A 111 -1.19 12.84 0.58
CA GLU A 111 -1.23 11.65 -0.27
C GLU A 111 0.16 11.22 -0.77
N GLY A 112 1.15 12.09 -0.74
CA GLY A 112 2.52 11.79 -1.13
C GLY A 112 3.12 10.59 -0.37
N TYR A 113 2.72 10.32 0.88
CA TYR A 113 3.17 9.13 1.60
C TYR A 113 2.69 7.84 0.96
N ARG A 114 1.46 7.83 0.46
CA ARG A 114 0.84 6.68 -0.18
C ARG A 114 1.45 6.42 -1.54
N TYR A 115 1.62 7.48 -2.34
CA TYR A 115 2.27 7.37 -3.65
C TYR A 115 3.74 6.99 -3.54
N ALA A 116 4.47 7.45 -2.52
CA ALA A 116 5.85 7.02 -2.24
C ALA A 116 5.92 5.53 -1.87
N ASP A 117 4.97 5.04 -1.07
CA ASP A 117 4.83 3.60 -0.79
C ASP A 117 4.60 2.82 -2.08
N TRP A 118 3.60 3.19 -2.86
CA TRP A 118 3.22 2.47 -4.08
C TRP A 118 4.31 2.49 -5.15
N LEU A 119 5.05 3.60 -5.29
CA LEU A 119 6.15 3.71 -6.23
C LEU A 119 7.24 2.65 -5.98
N LEU A 120 7.44 2.28 -4.72
CA LEU A 120 8.41 1.25 -4.32
C LEU A 120 7.79 -0.15 -4.29
N THR A 121 6.56 -0.28 -3.79
CA THR A 121 5.96 -1.59 -3.52
C THR A 121 5.28 -2.22 -4.73
N VAL A 122 4.65 -1.45 -5.61
CA VAL A 122 3.91 -2.01 -6.77
C VAL A 122 4.83 -2.68 -7.79
N PRO A 123 6.02 -2.14 -8.13
CA PRO A 123 7.00 -2.87 -8.93
C PRO A 123 7.45 -4.19 -8.31
N LEU A 124 7.60 -4.25 -6.98
CA LEU A 124 7.96 -5.47 -6.27
C LEU A 124 6.83 -6.51 -6.29
N LEU A 125 5.56 -6.08 -6.17
CA LEU A 125 4.39 -6.96 -6.26
C LEU A 125 4.31 -7.68 -7.62
N VAL A 126 4.55 -6.97 -8.72
CA VAL A 126 4.57 -7.61 -10.05
C VAL A 126 5.80 -8.49 -10.24
N ALA A 127 6.94 -8.13 -9.65
CA ALA A 127 8.17 -8.91 -9.71
C ALA A 127 8.04 -10.26 -8.96
N GLU A 128 7.51 -10.25 -7.72
CA GLU A 128 7.30 -11.50 -6.96
C GLU A 128 6.29 -12.43 -7.63
N LEU A 129 5.25 -11.85 -8.29
CA LEU A 129 4.30 -12.61 -9.10
C LEU A 129 5.01 -13.38 -10.23
N VAL A 130 5.88 -12.70 -10.98
CA VAL A 130 6.61 -13.35 -12.09
C VAL A 130 7.46 -14.51 -11.57
N VAL A 131 8.13 -14.37 -10.43
CA VAL A 131 8.96 -15.43 -9.83
C VAL A 131 8.14 -16.69 -9.55
N VAL A 132 6.91 -16.56 -9.03
CA VAL A 132 6.08 -17.71 -8.67
C VAL A 132 5.15 -18.19 -9.79
N SER A 133 5.02 -17.45 -10.90
CA SER A 133 4.07 -17.73 -11.98
C SER A 133 4.40 -18.97 -12.80
N GLY A 134 5.68 -19.34 -12.89
CA GLY A 134 6.16 -20.42 -13.75
C GLY A 134 6.46 -19.95 -15.18
N VAL A 135 6.63 -18.68 -15.40
CA VAL A 135 7.23 -18.13 -16.63
C VAL A 135 8.62 -18.72 -16.82
N ALA A 136 8.98 -19.07 -18.05
CA ALA A 136 10.29 -19.60 -18.37
C ALA A 136 11.41 -18.62 -17.96
N LYS A 137 12.49 -19.16 -17.38
CA LYS A 137 13.59 -18.35 -16.78
C LYS A 137 14.18 -17.34 -17.77
N GLU A 138 14.27 -17.72 -19.04
CA GLU A 138 14.82 -16.89 -20.12
C GLU A 138 13.99 -15.65 -20.40
N LYS A 139 12.66 -15.73 -20.13
CA LYS A 139 11.71 -14.63 -20.33
C LYS A 139 11.44 -13.84 -19.04
N ALA A 140 11.66 -14.46 -17.88
CA ALA A 140 11.25 -13.90 -16.58
C ALA A 140 11.87 -12.52 -16.31
N SER A 141 13.17 -12.34 -16.56
CA SER A 141 13.85 -11.05 -16.33
C SER A 141 13.28 -9.93 -17.20
N GLY A 142 13.13 -10.16 -18.50
CA GLY A 142 12.57 -9.17 -19.42
C GLY A 142 11.11 -8.83 -19.10
N LEU A 143 10.31 -9.83 -18.72
CA LEU A 143 8.92 -9.63 -18.33
C LEU A 143 8.82 -8.84 -17.00
N THR A 144 9.63 -9.20 -16.00
CA THR A 144 9.71 -8.46 -14.74
C THR A 144 10.04 -6.99 -14.97
N THR A 145 11.05 -6.71 -15.81
CA THR A 145 11.41 -5.32 -16.14
C THR A 145 10.27 -4.57 -16.81
N LYS A 146 9.61 -5.17 -17.82
CA LYS A 146 8.46 -4.55 -18.49
C LYS A 146 7.32 -4.21 -17.54
N LEU A 147 6.95 -5.17 -16.67
CA LEU A 147 5.87 -4.98 -15.70
C LEU A 147 6.25 -3.99 -14.59
N ALA A 148 7.49 -4.03 -14.10
CA ALA A 148 7.98 -3.09 -13.10
C ALA A 148 8.01 -1.65 -13.66
N VAL A 149 8.47 -1.45 -14.90
CA VAL A 149 8.44 -0.13 -15.56
C VAL A 149 7.00 0.34 -15.77
N ALA A 150 6.09 -0.54 -16.21
CA ALA A 150 4.68 -0.18 -16.33
C ALA A 150 4.08 0.22 -14.98
N ALA A 151 4.41 -0.50 -13.89
CA ALA A 151 3.99 -0.18 -12.54
C ALA A 151 4.54 1.18 -12.07
N LEU A 152 5.82 1.46 -12.30
CA LEU A 152 6.43 2.75 -12.01
C LEU A 152 5.73 3.90 -12.75
N LEU A 153 5.47 3.72 -14.05
CA LEU A 153 4.79 4.73 -14.87
C LEU A 153 3.35 4.92 -14.42
N MET A 154 2.64 3.84 -14.07
CA MET A 154 1.28 3.91 -13.52
C MET A 154 1.22 4.82 -12.28
N ILE A 155 2.09 4.59 -11.31
CA ILE A 155 2.11 5.37 -10.06
C ILE A 155 2.61 6.80 -10.32
N ALA A 156 3.70 6.97 -11.07
CA ALA A 156 4.27 8.28 -11.38
C ALA A 156 3.29 9.20 -12.15
N THR A 157 2.48 8.63 -13.05
CA THR A 157 1.47 9.39 -13.80
C THR A 157 0.16 9.56 -13.01
N GLY A 158 -0.14 8.70 -12.04
CA GLY A 158 -1.29 8.87 -11.17
C GLY A 158 -1.15 10.03 -10.19
N TYR A 159 0.06 10.25 -9.65
CA TYR A 159 0.29 11.26 -8.62
C TYR A 159 -0.06 12.71 -9.02
N PRO A 160 0.33 13.22 -10.21
CA PRO A 160 -0.11 14.54 -10.64
C PRO A 160 -1.63 14.71 -10.71
N GLY A 161 -2.35 13.63 -11.02
CA GLY A 161 -3.82 13.63 -10.99
C GLY A 161 -4.39 13.75 -9.58
N GLU A 162 -3.77 13.05 -8.61
CA GLU A 162 -4.18 13.08 -7.21
C GLU A 162 -4.03 14.45 -6.55
N ILE A 163 -2.96 15.18 -6.90
CA ILE A 163 -2.70 16.53 -6.37
C ILE A 163 -3.29 17.66 -7.21
N ALA A 164 -3.97 17.33 -8.32
CA ALA A 164 -4.65 18.30 -9.16
C ALA A 164 -5.89 18.86 -8.45
N GLU A 165 -6.33 20.03 -8.88
CA GLU A 165 -7.56 20.64 -8.36
C GLU A 165 -8.76 19.72 -8.62
N SER A 166 -9.61 19.56 -7.59
CA SER A 166 -10.80 18.71 -7.66
C SER A 166 -11.72 19.13 -8.81
N GLY A 167 -12.25 18.18 -9.56
CA GLY A 167 -13.08 18.42 -10.74
C GLY A 167 -12.33 18.96 -11.96
N SER A 168 -11.01 19.09 -11.89
CA SER A 168 -10.24 19.60 -13.03
C SER A 168 -10.05 18.57 -14.15
N ASN A 169 -9.97 19.05 -15.40
CA ASN A 169 -9.62 18.18 -16.52
C ASN A 169 -8.23 17.53 -16.33
N ALA A 170 -7.33 18.16 -15.60
CA ALA A 170 -5.99 17.63 -15.36
C ALA A 170 -6.05 16.33 -14.52
N SER A 171 -6.87 16.29 -13.45
CA SER A 171 -7.10 15.09 -12.65
C SER A 171 -7.54 13.91 -13.52
N MET A 172 -8.56 14.10 -14.37
CA MET A 172 -9.09 13.04 -15.25
C MET A 172 -8.11 12.61 -16.35
N ILE A 173 -7.32 13.55 -16.90
CA ILE A 173 -6.31 13.24 -17.93
C ILE A 173 -5.21 12.36 -17.34
N TRP A 174 -4.68 12.73 -16.17
CA TRP A 174 -3.64 11.95 -15.51
C TRP A 174 -4.15 10.59 -15.03
N PHE A 175 -5.38 10.54 -14.53
CA PHE A 175 -6.06 9.27 -14.23
C PHE A 175 -6.10 8.36 -15.47
N ALA A 176 -6.58 8.87 -16.60
CA ALA A 176 -6.67 8.10 -17.85
C ALA A 176 -5.31 7.59 -18.32
N ILE A 177 -4.24 8.41 -18.23
CA ILE A 177 -2.88 7.99 -18.57
C ILE A 177 -2.41 6.86 -17.65
N SER A 178 -2.61 7.00 -16.34
CA SER A 178 -2.27 5.96 -15.35
C SER A 178 -3.01 4.65 -15.62
N MET A 179 -4.29 4.72 -15.99
CA MET A 179 -5.12 3.57 -16.30
C MET A 179 -4.65 2.78 -17.54
N VAL A 180 -3.95 3.39 -18.49
CA VAL A 180 -3.34 2.65 -19.60
C VAL A 180 -2.32 1.63 -19.10
N PHE A 181 -1.46 2.02 -18.17
CA PHE A 181 -0.47 1.12 -17.58
C PHE A 181 -1.13 0.08 -16.65
N PHE A 182 -2.15 0.47 -15.91
CA PHE A 182 -2.95 -0.45 -15.11
C PHE A 182 -3.57 -1.57 -15.95
N VAL A 183 -4.25 -1.21 -17.03
CA VAL A 183 -4.86 -2.17 -17.96
C VAL A 183 -3.81 -3.05 -18.63
N TYR A 184 -2.65 -2.49 -19.00
CA TYR A 184 -1.54 -3.27 -19.54
C TYR A 184 -1.03 -4.35 -18.57
N ILE A 185 -0.87 -4.01 -17.29
CA ILE A 185 -0.46 -4.98 -16.26
C ILE A 185 -1.53 -6.06 -16.10
N LEU A 186 -2.81 -5.70 -15.99
CA LEU A 186 -3.91 -6.66 -15.88
C LEU A 186 -4.02 -7.53 -17.13
N TRP A 187 -3.84 -6.96 -18.32
CA TRP A 187 -3.82 -7.74 -19.57
C TRP A 187 -2.71 -8.81 -19.53
N ASN A 188 -1.50 -8.46 -19.08
CA ASN A 188 -0.41 -9.43 -18.95
C ASN A 188 -0.75 -10.54 -17.95
N LEU A 189 -1.41 -10.21 -16.86
CA LEU A 189 -1.81 -11.15 -15.81
C LEU A 189 -2.85 -12.19 -16.31
N PHE A 190 -3.74 -11.79 -17.21
CA PHE A 190 -4.85 -12.66 -17.66
C PHE A 190 -4.67 -13.24 -19.06
N ALA A 191 -4.10 -12.48 -20.00
CA ALA A 191 -4.00 -12.83 -21.41
C ALA A 191 -2.56 -12.85 -21.95
N GLY A 192 -1.65 -12.04 -21.37
CA GLY A 192 -0.26 -11.94 -21.75
C GLY A 192 0.61 -13.10 -21.27
N GLU A 193 1.92 -12.86 -21.14
CA GLU A 193 2.92 -13.90 -20.84
C GLU A 193 2.67 -14.57 -19.48
N VAL A 194 2.29 -13.81 -18.44
CA VAL A 194 1.91 -14.37 -17.13
C VAL A 194 0.68 -15.23 -17.27
N GLY A 195 -0.38 -14.71 -17.90
CA GLY A 195 -1.63 -15.46 -18.10
C GLY A 195 -1.46 -16.76 -18.86
N GLN A 196 -0.59 -16.78 -19.87
CA GLN A 196 -0.25 -17.99 -20.64
C GLN A 196 0.52 -19.01 -19.76
N ALA A 197 1.50 -18.54 -18.97
CA ALA A 197 2.24 -19.41 -18.06
C ALA A 197 1.32 -20.04 -17.01
N LEU A 198 0.33 -19.31 -16.52
CA LEU A 198 -0.64 -19.81 -15.54
C LEU A 198 -1.60 -20.86 -16.15
N LYS A 199 -2.00 -20.73 -17.40
CA LYS A 199 -2.85 -21.72 -18.11
C LYS A 199 -2.20 -23.09 -18.19
N GLY A 200 -0.86 -23.15 -18.22
CA GLY A 200 -0.10 -24.40 -18.20
C GLY A 200 0.02 -25.05 -16.83
N GLN A 201 -0.45 -24.41 -15.77
CA GLN A 201 -0.36 -24.93 -14.40
C GLN A 201 -1.65 -25.67 -14.01
N SER A 202 -1.50 -26.85 -13.39
CA SER A 202 -2.61 -27.68 -12.94
C SER A 202 -2.51 -28.01 -11.45
N GLY A 203 -3.49 -28.74 -10.92
CA GLY A 203 -3.51 -29.17 -9.53
C GLY A 203 -3.58 -28.04 -8.50
N GLU A 204 -2.92 -28.23 -7.38
CA GLU A 204 -2.92 -27.26 -6.26
C GLU A 204 -2.23 -25.95 -6.63
N ILE A 205 -1.09 -26.01 -7.33
CA ILE A 205 -0.34 -24.83 -7.77
C ILE A 205 -1.18 -23.98 -8.72
N GLY A 206 -1.82 -24.60 -9.71
CA GLY A 206 -2.69 -23.91 -10.65
C GLY A 206 -3.86 -23.20 -9.95
N LYS A 207 -4.51 -23.85 -8.97
CA LYS A 207 -5.57 -23.23 -8.16
C LYS A 207 -5.06 -22.02 -7.37
N LYS A 208 -3.91 -22.16 -6.69
CA LYS A 208 -3.32 -21.06 -5.90
C LYS A 208 -2.94 -19.85 -6.79
N LEU A 209 -2.34 -20.08 -7.95
CA LEU A 209 -1.99 -19.03 -8.91
C LEU A 209 -3.24 -18.36 -9.48
N ASN A 210 -4.29 -19.12 -9.74
CA ASN A 210 -5.56 -18.57 -10.19
C ASN A 210 -6.19 -17.65 -9.12
N ASN A 211 -6.19 -18.09 -7.86
CA ASN A 211 -6.67 -17.27 -6.74
C ASN A 211 -5.82 -15.99 -6.59
N LEU A 212 -4.49 -16.10 -6.72
CA LEU A 212 -3.57 -14.98 -6.61
C LEU A 212 -3.92 -13.84 -7.59
N ARG A 213 -4.15 -14.18 -8.88
CA ARG A 213 -4.49 -13.16 -9.88
C ARG A 213 -5.86 -12.52 -9.66
N TYR A 214 -6.85 -13.27 -9.14
CA TYR A 214 -8.14 -12.69 -8.79
C TYR A 214 -8.08 -11.81 -7.55
N VAL A 215 -7.31 -12.20 -6.53
CA VAL A 215 -7.06 -11.34 -5.37
C VAL A 215 -6.41 -10.03 -5.82
N LEU A 216 -5.41 -10.10 -6.70
CA LEU A 216 -4.78 -8.90 -7.25
C LEU A 216 -5.79 -8.05 -8.03
N LEU A 217 -6.58 -8.64 -8.92
CA LEU A 217 -7.59 -7.91 -9.68
C LEU A 217 -8.57 -7.18 -8.75
N VAL A 218 -9.12 -7.88 -7.77
CA VAL A 218 -10.14 -7.33 -6.85
C VAL A 218 -9.53 -6.22 -5.99
N THR A 219 -8.38 -6.48 -5.36
CA THR A 219 -7.74 -5.49 -4.49
C THR A 219 -7.26 -4.26 -5.26
N TRP A 220 -6.68 -4.46 -6.44
CA TRP A 220 -6.18 -3.35 -7.26
C TRP A 220 -7.30 -2.53 -7.89
N SER A 221 -8.47 -3.12 -8.14
CA SER A 221 -9.63 -2.36 -8.64
C SER A 221 -10.18 -1.36 -7.60
N VAL A 222 -9.89 -1.56 -6.31
CA VAL A 222 -10.29 -0.60 -5.26
C VAL A 222 -9.65 0.77 -5.48
N TYR A 223 -8.38 0.82 -5.93
CA TYR A 223 -7.65 2.08 -6.06
C TYR A 223 -8.25 3.04 -7.10
N PRO A 224 -8.49 2.65 -8.36
CA PRO A 224 -9.15 3.53 -9.32
C PRO A 224 -10.59 3.88 -8.91
N ILE A 225 -11.32 2.97 -8.26
CA ILE A 225 -12.66 3.26 -7.74
C ILE A 225 -12.57 4.29 -6.63
N ALA A 226 -11.67 4.12 -5.67
CA ALA A 226 -11.46 5.06 -4.57
C ALA A 226 -10.99 6.42 -5.06
N TYR A 227 -10.11 6.47 -6.08
CA TYR A 227 -9.71 7.72 -6.73
C TYR A 227 -10.91 8.49 -7.28
N LEU A 228 -11.80 7.80 -8.03
CA LEU A 228 -13.00 8.42 -8.59
C LEU A 228 -14.03 8.82 -7.53
N LEU A 229 -14.10 8.11 -6.41
CA LEU A 229 -14.98 8.45 -5.29
C LEU A 229 -14.42 9.57 -4.41
N GLY A 230 -13.10 9.72 -4.41
CA GLY A 230 -12.38 10.70 -3.60
C GLY A 230 -12.53 12.13 -4.05
N ASP A 231 -12.70 12.32 -5.31
CA ASP A 231 -13.05 13.61 -5.87
C ASP A 231 -14.57 13.79 -5.77
N SER A 232 -15.04 14.60 -4.81
CA SER A 232 -16.47 14.89 -4.61
C SER A 232 -17.11 15.53 -5.85
N GLU A 233 -16.30 16.15 -6.71
CA GLU A 233 -16.75 16.73 -7.99
C GLU A 233 -16.78 15.69 -9.12
N SER A 234 -16.24 14.50 -8.90
CA SER A 234 -16.23 13.43 -9.90
C SER A 234 -17.64 12.97 -10.28
N PHE A 235 -17.75 12.46 -11.50
CA PHE A 235 -19.00 11.87 -11.99
C PHE A 235 -19.53 10.76 -11.05
N LEU A 236 -18.63 9.92 -10.54
CA LEU A 236 -19.04 8.77 -9.72
C LEU A 236 -19.51 9.20 -8.33
N ALA A 237 -18.80 10.13 -7.67
CA ALA A 237 -19.19 10.64 -6.37
C ALA A 237 -20.57 11.35 -6.42
N LYS A 238 -20.78 12.18 -7.45
CA LYS A 238 -22.07 12.85 -7.71
C LYS A 238 -23.20 11.85 -7.99
N ALA A 239 -22.92 10.79 -8.76
CA ALA A 239 -23.94 9.79 -9.12
C ALA A 239 -24.46 9.02 -7.91
N ILE A 240 -23.64 8.81 -6.87
CA ILE A 240 -24.03 8.09 -5.65
C ILE A 240 -24.36 9.02 -4.47
N GLY A 241 -24.27 10.36 -4.66
CA GLY A 241 -24.64 11.34 -3.64
C GLY A 241 -23.72 11.35 -2.41
N LEU A 242 -22.43 11.02 -2.57
CA LEU A 242 -21.43 11.06 -1.49
C LEU A 242 -21.09 12.51 -1.13
N GLU A 243 -21.23 12.84 0.15
CA GLU A 243 -20.73 14.10 0.69
C GLU A 243 -19.21 14.05 0.86
N ALA A 244 -18.52 15.20 0.74
CA ALA A 244 -17.06 15.28 0.75
C ALA A 244 -16.41 14.65 1.99
N MET A 245 -17.04 14.75 3.16
CA MET A 245 -16.49 14.18 4.41
C MET A 245 -16.61 12.66 4.47
N ASP A 246 -17.73 12.09 4.01
CA ASP A 246 -17.91 10.64 3.93
C ASP A 246 -17.03 10.03 2.85
N SER A 247 -16.84 10.75 1.75
CA SER A 247 -15.91 10.41 0.66
C SER A 247 -14.48 10.25 1.18
N SER A 248 -13.95 11.21 1.93
CA SER A 248 -12.59 11.15 2.48
C SER A 248 -12.38 9.95 3.40
N THR A 249 -13.30 9.70 4.33
CA THR A 249 -13.24 8.53 5.23
C THR A 249 -13.27 7.21 4.46
N LEU A 250 -14.18 7.10 3.50
CA LEU A 250 -14.34 5.90 2.67
C LEU A 250 -13.05 5.58 1.90
N ILE A 251 -12.39 6.60 1.33
CA ILE A 251 -11.12 6.45 0.62
C ILE A 251 -10.03 5.96 1.56
N GLN A 252 -9.86 6.60 2.72
CA GLN A 252 -8.80 6.25 3.65
C GLN A 252 -8.95 4.81 4.16
N VAL A 253 -10.15 4.40 4.51
CA VAL A 253 -10.47 3.04 4.95
C VAL A 253 -10.38 2.05 3.79
N GLY A 254 -10.91 2.41 2.63
CA GLY A 254 -10.88 1.58 1.41
C GLY A 254 -9.46 1.26 0.97
N TYR A 255 -8.61 2.27 0.84
CA TYR A 255 -7.18 2.07 0.53
C TYR A 255 -6.47 1.25 1.60
N THR A 256 -6.78 1.46 2.88
CA THR A 256 -6.17 0.70 3.97
C THR A 256 -6.51 -0.78 3.89
N ILE A 257 -7.77 -1.12 3.67
CA ILE A 257 -8.23 -2.51 3.50
C ILE A 257 -7.59 -3.12 2.25
N ALA A 258 -7.62 -2.40 1.12
CA ALA A 258 -7.01 -2.86 -0.12
C ALA A 258 -5.52 -3.14 0.05
N ASP A 259 -4.78 -2.26 0.71
CA ASP A 259 -3.34 -2.41 0.97
C ASP A 259 -3.04 -3.61 1.88
N VAL A 260 -3.81 -3.83 2.95
CA VAL A 260 -3.63 -5.00 3.82
C VAL A 260 -3.88 -6.31 3.05
N LEU A 261 -4.86 -6.33 2.18
CA LEU A 261 -5.13 -7.50 1.34
C LEU A 261 -4.11 -7.67 0.21
N ALA A 262 -3.69 -6.57 -0.43
CA ALA A 262 -2.77 -6.57 -1.57
C ALA A 262 -1.30 -6.73 -1.18
N LYS A 263 -0.93 -6.59 0.09
CA LYS A 263 0.45 -6.72 0.59
C LYS A 263 0.57 -7.87 1.58
N PRO A 264 0.12 -7.80 2.85
CA PRO A 264 0.12 -8.95 3.75
C PRO A 264 -0.63 -10.16 3.20
N GLY A 265 -1.87 -9.97 2.77
CA GLY A 265 -2.70 -11.06 2.24
C GLY A 265 -2.13 -11.70 0.97
N TYR A 266 -1.68 -10.86 0.05
CA TYR A 266 -1.05 -11.30 -1.19
C TYR A 266 0.26 -12.06 -0.92
N GLY A 267 1.12 -11.56 -0.02
CA GLY A 267 2.35 -12.23 0.39
C GLY A 267 2.12 -13.62 0.99
N LEU A 268 1.00 -13.85 1.71
CA LEU A 268 0.63 -15.19 2.17
C LEU A 268 0.36 -16.14 1.00
N LEU A 269 -0.29 -15.65 -0.06
CA LEU A 269 -0.53 -16.44 -1.28
C LEU A 269 0.78 -16.73 -2.01
N ILE A 270 1.67 -15.74 -2.15
CA ILE A 270 3.01 -15.90 -2.73
C ILE A 270 3.80 -16.97 -1.96
N LEU A 271 3.88 -16.86 -0.64
CA LEU A 271 4.55 -17.85 0.20
C LEU A 271 3.94 -19.25 0.05
N GLY A 272 2.61 -19.35 0.04
CA GLY A 272 1.90 -20.61 -0.14
C GLY A 272 2.16 -21.25 -1.49
N ILE A 273 2.31 -20.47 -2.58
CA ILE A 273 2.69 -20.96 -3.90
C ILE A 273 4.16 -21.38 -3.91
N ALA A 274 5.04 -20.55 -3.34
CA ALA A 274 6.48 -20.85 -3.25
C ALA A 274 6.75 -22.15 -2.50
N ILE A 275 6.04 -22.41 -1.39
CA ILE A 275 6.12 -23.66 -0.65
C ILE A 275 5.61 -24.84 -1.51
N ALA A 276 4.47 -24.70 -2.17
CA ALA A 276 3.90 -25.77 -3.00
C ALA A 276 4.86 -26.14 -4.16
N ARG A 277 5.45 -25.16 -4.83
CA ARG A 277 6.47 -25.36 -5.86
C ARG A 277 7.73 -26.03 -5.31
N SER A 278 8.25 -25.52 -4.19
CA SER A 278 9.43 -26.10 -3.54
C SER A 278 9.22 -27.58 -3.21
N LYS A 279 8.07 -27.95 -2.68
CA LYS A 279 7.70 -29.35 -2.41
C LYS A 279 7.62 -30.18 -3.70
N ALA A 280 7.00 -29.65 -4.75
CA ALA A 280 6.90 -30.33 -6.05
C ALA A 280 8.29 -30.58 -6.69
N GLU A 281 9.28 -29.73 -6.41
CA GLU A 281 10.67 -29.85 -6.82
C GLU A 281 11.53 -30.72 -5.86
N GLY A 282 10.91 -31.33 -4.85
CA GLY A 282 11.61 -32.20 -3.90
C GLY A 282 12.38 -31.47 -2.80
N TYR A 283 12.22 -30.16 -2.65
CA TYR A 283 12.86 -29.41 -1.56
C TYR A 283 12.27 -29.83 -0.22
N LYS A 284 13.14 -30.19 0.71
CA LYS A 284 12.79 -30.46 2.11
C LYS A 284 13.17 -29.25 2.95
N GLU A 285 12.23 -28.80 3.77
CA GLU A 285 12.45 -27.75 4.77
C GLU A 285 13.54 -28.27 5.74
N ALA A 286 14.57 -27.43 6.00
CA ALA A 286 15.66 -27.78 6.89
C ALA A 286 15.27 -27.60 8.35
#